data_820b1248627925e40afc9c08b1253837
#
_entry.id   820b1248627925e40afc9c08b1253837
#
_cell.length_a   1.000
_cell.length_b   1.000
_cell.length_c   1.000
_cell.angle_alpha   90.00
_cell.angle_beta   90.00
_cell.angle_gamma   90.00
#
_symmetry.space_group_name_H-M   'P 1'
#
loop_
_entity.id
_entity.type
_entity.pdbx_description
1 polymer ?
#
loop_
_entity_poly.entity_id
_entity_poly.type
_entity_poly.pdbx_seq_one_letter_code
_entity_poly.pdbx_strand_id
1 'polypeptide(L)'
;MCGIVGAVANRNVVSTLIEGLSRLEYRGYDSAGIAVLNSSGIERVRAVGRVSAMTEKANETKISGQVGIGHTRWATHGGVTESNAHPHVSKGEIAVAHNGIIENHDEQRTRLKTLGYEFTSQTDTEVIAHLIHYYHQDLPLLAATQKAVAELTGAFAISVISVKEPEHMITARLGCPLLIGLGESENFIASDVSAVLSVTRKVIYLEDGDVADIRREGISIFGRDGAEATRKIHLSDVSLASMELGPYAHFMQKEIHEQPRALTDTIEALIDNNQFSASLFGEKASDVFQQVDSILILAAGTSYYAALTAKYWLESIAKLPTNVEIASEYRYRESVANPKQLIVTISQSGETLDTMEALKHAKSLGQNLTLAICNVQESAIPRASALVFYTRAGAEIGVASTKAFTTQLVALFTLAVTLAKQRGLLDSKNEQSHLSALRQLAGSVQHALNLEPQIREWAKSFANKQHALFLGRGIHYPIALEGALKLKEISYIHAEAYPAGELKHGPLALVDSDMPVVVIAPNDALLEKVKSNMQEVKARGGELFVFADADSHFTESEGVHVIRTPRHVGLLSPILHTIPVQMLAYHAALLKGTDVDKPRNLAKSVTVE
;
A
#
# COMPACT_ATOMS: atom_id res chain seq x y z
N MET A 1 -0.33 2.67 -9.66
CA MET A 1 -0.82 4.00 -9.22
C MET A 1 0.06 5.09 -9.78
N CYS A 2 -0.51 6.25 -10.06
CA CYS A 2 0.24 7.39 -10.58
C CYS A 2 0.76 8.30 -9.45
N GLY A 3 1.74 9.16 -9.75
CA GLY A 3 2.25 10.18 -8.86
C GLY A 3 2.13 11.58 -9.47
N ILE A 4 1.65 12.56 -8.70
CA ILE A 4 1.59 13.97 -9.10
C ILE A 4 2.53 14.79 -8.22
N VAL A 5 3.26 15.72 -8.83
CA VAL A 5 4.00 16.79 -8.16
C VAL A 5 3.73 18.08 -8.91
N GLY A 6 3.55 19.19 -8.20
CA GLY A 6 3.48 20.52 -8.79
C GLY A 6 4.19 21.54 -7.90
N ALA A 7 4.62 22.63 -8.49
CA ALA A 7 5.31 23.71 -7.79
C ALA A 7 5.03 25.07 -8.40
N VAL A 8 4.86 26.07 -7.54
CA VAL A 8 4.76 27.50 -7.88
C VAL A 8 5.81 28.22 -7.04
N ALA A 9 6.86 28.78 -7.66
CA ALA A 9 8.01 29.36 -6.97
C ALA A 9 8.63 30.56 -7.72
N ASN A 10 9.57 31.24 -7.07
CA ASN A 10 10.39 32.30 -7.71
C ASN A 10 11.66 31.75 -8.40
N ARG A 11 11.88 30.44 -8.32
CA ARG A 11 13.06 29.76 -8.89
C ARG A 11 12.62 28.74 -9.94
N ASN A 12 13.59 28.21 -10.70
CA ASN A 12 13.31 27.10 -11.60
C ASN A 12 12.85 25.87 -10.79
N VAL A 13 11.65 25.35 -11.09
CA VAL A 13 11.02 24.25 -10.36
C VAL A 13 11.36 22.86 -10.92
N VAL A 14 12.03 22.77 -12.05
CA VAL A 14 12.28 21.49 -12.76
C VAL A 14 12.99 20.48 -11.86
N SER A 15 14.04 20.90 -11.13
CA SER A 15 14.76 20.01 -10.20
C SER A 15 13.86 19.48 -9.09
N THR A 16 12.98 20.33 -8.54
CA THR A 16 12.01 19.94 -7.50
C THR A 16 10.98 18.95 -8.04
N LEU A 17 10.49 19.17 -9.28
CA LEU A 17 9.57 18.25 -9.92
C LEU A 17 10.22 16.89 -10.16
N ILE A 18 11.44 16.86 -10.70
CA ILE A 18 12.18 15.61 -10.97
C ILE A 18 12.45 14.85 -9.66
N GLU A 19 12.92 15.54 -8.62
CA GLU A 19 13.19 14.92 -7.33
C GLU A 19 11.91 14.35 -6.71
N GLY A 20 10.82 15.11 -6.71
CA GLY A 20 9.53 14.66 -6.21
C GLY A 20 8.99 13.46 -7.00
N LEU A 21 9.08 13.47 -8.33
CA LEU A 21 8.67 12.34 -9.17
C LEU A 21 9.54 11.09 -8.92
N SER A 22 10.85 11.26 -8.72
CA SER A 22 11.75 10.15 -8.39
C SER A 22 11.34 9.46 -7.09
N ARG A 23 10.87 10.23 -6.11
CA ARG A 23 10.33 9.70 -4.85
C ARG A 23 8.96 9.06 -4.99
N LEU A 24 8.19 9.42 -6.02
CA LEU A 24 6.88 8.82 -6.33
C LEU A 24 6.98 7.66 -7.32
N GLU A 25 8.16 7.35 -7.85
CA GLU A 25 8.34 6.33 -8.89
C GLU A 25 7.83 4.94 -8.44
N TYR A 26 7.89 4.62 -7.15
CA TYR A 26 7.31 3.38 -6.61
C TYR A 26 5.79 3.26 -6.81
N ARG A 27 5.11 4.38 -7.11
CA ARG A 27 3.67 4.42 -7.40
C ARG A 27 3.35 4.15 -8.87
N GLY A 28 4.26 4.53 -9.80
CA GLY A 28 4.06 4.32 -11.23
C GLY A 28 5.36 4.59 -11.98
N TYR A 29 5.70 3.73 -12.91
CA TYR A 29 6.97 3.74 -13.64
C TYR A 29 6.84 3.35 -15.12
N ASP A 30 5.63 3.37 -15.67
CA ASP A 30 5.38 3.06 -17.09
C ASP A 30 5.77 4.22 -17.99
N SER A 31 5.59 5.44 -17.52
CA SER A 31 6.05 6.67 -18.16
C SER A 31 6.11 7.82 -17.15
N ALA A 32 6.91 8.84 -17.45
CA ALA A 32 7.01 10.05 -16.66
C ALA A 32 7.02 11.29 -17.57
N GLY A 33 6.60 12.43 -17.01
CA GLY A 33 6.68 13.70 -17.72
C GLY A 33 6.48 14.89 -16.81
N ILE A 34 6.97 16.03 -17.30
CA ILE A 34 6.81 17.35 -16.69
C ILE A 34 6.32 18.36 -17.73
N ALA A 35 5.57 19.35 -17.27
CA ALA A 35 5.23 20.54 -18.03
C ALA A 35 5.48 21.77 -17.16
N VAL A 36 6.13 22.79 -17.72
CA VAL A 36 6.43 24.04 -17.02
C VAL A 36 5.99 25.24 -17.85
N LEU A 37 5.66 26.31 -17.15
CA LEU A 37 5.38 27.62 -17.75
C LEU A 37 6.64 28.48 -17.75
N ASN A 38 6.94 29.05 -18.91
CA ASN A 38 7.97 30.07 -19.10
C ASN A 38 7.47 31.16 -20.04
N SER A 39 8.36 32.06 -20.43
CA SER A 39 8.02 33.20 -21.32
C SER A 39 7.58 32.76 -22.73
N SER A 40 7.88 31.56 -23.17
CA SER A 40 7.47 31.01 -24.47
C SER A 40 6.15 30.20 -24.42
N GLY A 41 5.59 30.01 -23.24
CA GLY A 41 4.36 29.23 -23.02
C GLY A 41 4.59 27.96 -22.21
N ILE A 42 3.88 26.88 -22.55
CA ILE A 42 4.04 25.56 -21.93
C ILE A 42 5.14 24.77 -22.65
N GLU A 43 6.22 24.49 -21.94
CA GLU A 43 7.20 23.50 -22.35
C GLU A 43 6.92 22.17 -21.66
N ARG A 44 7.02 21.06 -22.41
CA ARG A 44 6.69 19.71 -21.91
C ARG A 44 7.73 18.68 -22.35
N VAL A 45 8.17 17.85 -21.40
CA VAL A 45 9.03 16.69 -21.63
C VAL A 45 8.37 15.43 -21.10
N ARG A 46 8.34 14.36 -21.90
CA ARG A 46 7.78 13.06 -21.55
C ARG A 46 8.70 11.94 -22.01
N ALA A 47 8.66 10.81 -21.27
CA ALA A 47 9.37 9.60 -21.65
C ALA A 47 8.58 8.36 -21.22
N VAL A 48 8.69 7.29 -22.01
CA VAL A 48 8.28 5.95 -21.59
C VAL A 48 9.34 5.39 -20.63
N GLY A 49 8.91 4.67 -19.60
CA GLY A 49 9.77 4.10 -18.58
C GLY A 49 9.95 5.01 -17.37
N ARG A 50 11.07 4.84 -16.70
CA ARG A 50 11.36 5.46 -15.39
C ARG A 50 11.62 6.98 -15.48
N VAL A 51 11.54 7.63 -14.33
CA VAL A 51 11.81 9.09 -14.20
C VAL A 51 13.21 9.45 -14.72
N SER A 52 14.19 8.56 -14.62
CA SER A 52 15.54 8.76 -15.18
C SER A 52 15.52 9.06 -16.69
N ALA A 53 14.73 8.32 -17.47
CA ALA A 53 14.62 8.53 -18.92
C ALA A 53 14.02 9.91 -19.26
N MET A 54 13.03 10.36 -18.50
CA MET A 54 12.46 11.70 -18.62
C MET A 54 13.47 12.78 -18.18
N THR A 55 14.26 12.53 -17.13
CA THR A 55 15.29 13.43 -16.63
C THR A 55 16.39 13.67 -17.66
N GLU A 56 16.84 12.63 -18.36
CA GLU A 56 17.83 12.77 -19.46
C GLU A 56 17.30 13.71 -20.54
N LYS A 57 16.07 13.50 -21.03
CA LYS A 57 15.43 14.38 -22.01
C LYS A 57 15.26 15.82 -21.48
N ALA A 58 14.89 16.01 -20.20
CA ALA A 58 14.74 17.31 -19.60
C ALA A 58 16.06 18.08 -19.52
N ASN A 59 17.17 17.38 -19.25
CA ASN A 59 18.52 17.96 -19.24
C ASN A 59 18.98 18.34 -20.66
N GLU A 60 18.70 17.53 -21.68
CA GLU A 60 19.03 17.80 -23.08
C GLU A 60 18.28 19.03 -23.60
N THR A 61 16.98 19.13 -23.30
CA THR A 61 16.13 20.26 -23.74
C THR A 61 16.36 21.54 -22.91
N LYS A 62 17.01 21.41 -21.75
CA LYS A 62 17.24 22.53 -20.80
C LYS A 62 15.94 23.23 -20.39
N ILE A 63 14.87 22.45 -20.28
CA ILE A 63 13.55 22.95 -19.88
C ILE A 63 13.61 23.69 -18.56
N SER A 64 12.94 24.83 -18.45
CA SER A 64 12.92 25.65 -17.24
C SER A 64 11.63 26.46 -17.10
N GLY A 65 11.20 26.68 -15.85
CA GLY A 65 10.01 27.46 -15.53
C GLY A 65 9.85 27.66 -14.03
N GLN A 66 8.98 28.58 -13.64
CA GLN A 66 8.70 28.93 -12.23
C GLN A 66 7.40 28.29 -11.72
N VAL A 67 6.53 27.86 -12.63
CA VAL A 67 5.33 27.11 -12.36
C VAL A 67 5.37 25.84 -13.19
N GLY A 68 5.09 24.70 -12.58
CA GLY A 68 5.14 23.44 -13.31
C GLY A 68 4.44 22.30 -12.58
N ILE A 69 4.10 21.30 -13.38
CA ILE A 69 3.45 20.05 -12.94
C ILE A 69 4.20 18.86 -13.51
N GLY A 70 4.23 17.78 -12.76
CA GLY A 70 4.87 16.54 -13.15
C GLY A 70 4.05 15.31 -12.75
N HIS A 71 4.30 14.21 -13.45
CA HIS A 71 3.54 12.99 -13.29
C HIS A 71 4.40 11.74 -13.55
N THR A 72 4.19 10.71 -12.72
CA THR A 72 4.60 9.33 -13.00
C THR A 72 3.36 8.49 -13.24
N ARG A 73 3.32 7.75 -14.37
CA ARG A 73 2.13 7.06 -14.82
C ARG A 73 2.20 5.56 -14.53
N TRP A 74 1.10 5.07 -14.03
CA TRP A 74 0.68 3.68 -14.10
C TRP A 74 -0.47 3.60 -15.11
N ALA A 75 -0.29 2.88 -16.21
CA ALA A 75 -1.26 2.89 -17.30
C ALA A 75 -2.56 2.16 -16.94
N THR A 76 -3.67 2.89 -16.93
CA THR A 76 -5.03 2.36 -16.79
C THR A 76 -5.79 2.42 -18.11
N HIS A 77 -5.69 3.53 -18.84
CA HIS A 77 -6.33 3.77 -20.15
C HIS A 77 -5.28 4.08 -21.22
N GLY A 78 -5.30 3.32 -22.32
CA GLY A 78 -4.33 3.45 -23.40
C GLY A 78 -2.98 2.78 -23.10
N GLY A 79 -2.24 2.43 -24.17
CA GLY A 79 -0.96 1.74 -24.09
C GLY A 79 0.14 2.56 -23.41
N VAL A 80 1.26 1.89 -23.10
CA VAL A 80 2.48 2.54 -22.59
C VAL A 80 3.23 3.17 -23.76
N THR A 81 2.86 4.41 -24.07
CA THR A 81 3.43 5.22 -25.17
C THR A 81 3.69 6.65 -24.68
N GLU A 82 4.58 7.37 -25.36
CA GLU A 82 4.87 8.76 -25.02
C GLU A 82 3.65 9.67 -25.22
N SER A 83 2.80 9.40 -26.23
CA SER A 83 1.56 10.17 -26.44
C SER A 83 0.57 10.04 -25.30
N ASN A 84 0.58 8.91 -24.60
CA ASN A 84 -0.28 8.63 -23.45
C ASN A 84 0.36 9.04 -22.10
N ALA A 85 1.64 9.48 -22.10
CA ALA A 85 2.28 9.99 -20.89
C ALA A 85 1.76 11.39 -20.53
N HIS A 86 1.55 11.64 -19.23
CA HIS A 86 1.16 12.97 -18.72
C HIS A 86 2.40 13.87 -18.57
N PRO A 87 2.20 15.21 -18.46
CA PRO A 87 0.97 15.98 -18.59
C PRO A 87 0.39 16.03 -20.01
N HIS A 88 -0.95 16.09 -20.11
CA HIS A 88 -1.64 16.36 -21.39
C HIS A 88 -1.82 17.87 -21.60
N VAL A 89 -1.74 18.30 -22.85
CA VAL A 89 -1.82 19.72 -23.21
C VAL A 89 -2.96 19.95 -24.18
N SER A 90 -3.83 20.92 -23.88
CA SER A 90 -4.92 21.38 -24.76
C SER A 90 -4.56 22.70 -25.43
N LYS A 91 -4.58 22.72 -26.78
CA LYS A 91 -4.37 23.91 -27.62
C LYS A 91 -3.09 24.72 -27.33
N GLY A 92 -2.11 24.12 -26.63
CA GLY A 92 -0.89 24.82 -26.16
C GLY A 92 -1.12 25.77 -24.98
N GLU A 93 -2.34 25.87 -24.45
CA GLU A 93 -2.72 26.85 -23.42
C GLU A 93 -2.92 26.25 -22.03
N ILE A 94 -3.36 25.01 -21.92
CA ILE A 94 -3.64 24.33 -20.65
C ILE A 94 -2.83 23.04 -20.58
N ALA A 95 -2.14 22.79 -19.46
CA ALA A 95 -1.55 21.47 -19.16
C ALA A 95 -2.20 20.86 -17.92
N VAL A 96 -2.45 19.55 -17.98
CA VAL A 96 -3.09 18.77 -16.90
C VAL A 96 -2.30 17.50 -16.61
N ALA A 97 -2.02 17.25 -15.34
CA ALA A 97 -1.64 15.95 -14.80
C ALA A 97 -2.79 15.38 -13.96
N HIS A 98 -3.03 14.07 -14.06
CA HIS A 98 -4.19 13.41 -13.45
C HIS A 98 -3.83 12.02 -12.91
N ASN A 99 -4.26 11.77 -11.67
CA ASN A 99 -4.35 10.44 -11.07
C ASN A 99 -5.82 10.09 -10.94
N GLY A 100 -6.21 8.89 -11.35
CA GLY A 100 -7.59 8.46 -11.24
C GLY A 100 -8.12 7.84 -12.54
N ILE A 101 -9.45 7.69 -12.58
CA ILE A 101 -10.20 7.22 -13.75
C ILE A 101 -11.45 8.08 -13.90
N ILE A 102 -11.67 8.60 -15.10
CA ILE A 102 -12.88 9.33 -15.47
C ILE A 102 -13.80 8.37 -16.21
N GLU A 103 -14.85 7.92 -15.54
CA GLU A 103 -15.77 6.90 -16.05
C GLU A 103 -16.58 7.38 -17.27
N ASN A 104 -17.01 8.66 -17.27
CA ASN A 104 -17.76 9.26 -18.37
C ASN A 104 -16.87 9.89 -19.46
N HIS A 105 -15.59 9.47 -19.56
CA HIS A 105 -14.63 10.05 -20.51
C HIS A 105 -15.05 9.91 -21.98
N ASP A 106 -15.70 8.81 -22.37
CA ASP A 106 -16.12 8.58 -23.77
C ASP A 106 -17.24 9.52 -24.20
N GLU A 107 -18.20 9.80 -23.31
CA GLU A 107 -19.27 10.78 -23.54
C GLU A 107 -18.66 12.18 -23.72
N GLN A 108 -17.81 12.61 -22.80
CA GLN A 108 -17.14 13.90 -22.87
C GLN A 108 -16.23 14.02 -24.08
N ARG A 109 -15.51 12.96 -24.43
CA ARG A 109 -14.67 12.89 -25.65
C ARG A 109 -15.49 13.11 -26.90
N THR A 110 -16.64 12.46 -27.01
CA THR A 110 -17.55 12.60 -28.15
C THR A 110 -18.06 14.04 -28.25
N ARG A 111 -18.51 14.64 -27.15
CA ARG A 111 -18.95 16.03 -27.08
C ARG A 111 -17.83 17.00 -27.50
N LEU A 112 -16.64 16.86 -26.95
CA LEU A 112 -15.51 17.76 -27.23
C LEU A 112 -15.06 17.67 -28.70
N LYS A 113 -15.13 16.50 -29.33
CA LYS A 113 -14.89 16.37 -30.78
C LYS A 113 -15.88 17.19 -31.61
N THR A 114 -17.15 17.26 -31.22
CA THR A 114 -18.15 18.12 -31.93
C THR A 114 -17.86 19.61 -31.75
N LEU A 115 -17.12 19.98 -30.68
CA LEU A 115 -16.65 21.34 -30.41
C LEU A 115 -15.28 21.66 -31.06
N GLY A 116 -14.74 20.76 -31.91
CA GLY A 116 -13.51 20.97 -32.65
C GLY A 116 -12.22 20.68 -31.86
N TYR A 117 -12.30 19.86 -30.81
CA TYR A 117 -11.11 19.36 -30.12
C TYR A 117 -10.59 18.07 -30.77
N GLU A 118 -9.30 18.04 -31.02
CA GLU A 118 -8.59 16.88 -31.55
C GLU A 118 -7.90 16.15 -30.41
N PHE A 119 -8.07 14.83 -30.36
CA PHE A 119 -7.47 13.96 -29.36
C PHE A 119 -6.24 13.26 -29.91
N THR A 120 -5.12 13.41 -29.23
CA THR A 120 -3.82 12.85 -29.60
C THR A 120 -3.43 11.65 -28.76
N SER A 121 -4.17 11.37 -27.69
CA SER A 121 -3.96 10.24 -26.80
C SER A 121 -5.21 9.36 -26.66
N GLN A 122 -4.98 8.19 -26.05
CA GLN A 122 -6.03 7.24 -25.70
C GLN A 122 -6.50 7.40 -24.24
N THR A 123 -5.93 8.38 -23.52
CA THR A 123 -6.19 8.54 -22.07
C THR A 123 -7.50 9.26 -21.82
N ASP A 124 -8.13 8.98 -20.70
CA ASP A 124 -9.24 9.74 -20.14
C ASP A 124 -8.82 11.16 -19.75
N THR A 125 -7.57 11.37 -19.35
CA THR A 125 -7.01 12.65 -18.91
C THR A 125 -7.04 13.76 -19.98
N GLU A 126 -6.87 13.43 -21.25
CA GLU A 126 -6.91 14.43 -22.32
C GLU A 126 -8.30 15.10 -22.41
N VAL A 127 -9.35 14.37 -22.01
CA VAL A 127 -10.72 14.92 -21.87
C VAL A 127 -10.74 16.06 -20.83
N ILE A 128 -10.08 15.88 -19.70
CA ILE A 128 -10.02 16.90 -18.63
C ILE A 128 -9.34 18.17 -19.16
N ALA A 129 -8.20 18.00 -19.85
CA ALA A 129 -7.46 19.15 -20.41
C ALA A 129 -8.29 19.95 -21.41
N HIS A 130 -9.03 19.26 -22.29
CA HIS A 130 -9.90 19.90 -23.26
C HIS A 130 -11.14 20.54 -22.61
N LEU A 131 -11.73 19.89 -21.62
CA LEU A 131 -12.90 20.42 -20.92
C LEU A 131 -12.58 21.68 -20.14
N ILE A 132 -11.44 21.70 -19.43
CA ILE A 132 -10.97 22.91 -18.74
C ILE A 132 -10.66 24.01 -19.75
N HIS A 133 -9.96 23.71 -20.85
CA HIS A 133 -9.68 24.68 -21.90
C HIS A 133 -10.98 25.27 -22.48
N TYR A 134 -12.02 24.46 -22.72
CA TYR A 134 -13.31 24.89 -23.22
C TYR A 134 -13.94 25.96 -22.30
N TYR A 135 -13.96 25.70 -20.98
CA TYR A 135 -14.51 26.68 -20.03
C TYR A 135 -13.61 27.88 -19.79
N HIS A 136 -12.28 27.69 -19.92
CA HIS A 136 -11.31 28.78 -19.71
C HIS A 136 -11.28 29.81 -20.86
N GLN A 137 -12.03 29.59 -21.92
CA GLN A 137 -12.22 30.64 -22.93
C GLN A 137 -12.94 31.87 -22.34
N ASP A 138 -13.93 31.63 -21.46
CA ASP A 138 -14.82 32.65 -20.92
C ASP A 138 -14.67 32.83 -19.39
N LEU A 139 -14.01 31.96 -18.68
CA LEU A 139 -13.91 31.95 -17.23
C LEU A 139 -12.44 31.96 -16.76
N PRO A 140 -12.14 32.55 -15.58
CA PRO A 140 -10.85 32.36 -14.91
C PRO A 140 -10.55 30.88 -14.68
N LEU A 141 -9.27 30.51 -14.59
CA LEU A 141 -8.80 29.12 -14.51
C LEU A 141 -9.46 28.35 -13.34
N LEU A 142 -9.57 28.98 -12.17
CA LEU A 142 -10.27 28.38 -11.00
C LEU A 142 -11.71 28.01 -11.35
N ALA A 143 -12.49 28.97 -11.84
CA ALA A 143 -13.91 28.76 -12.16
C ALA A 143 -14.09 27.76 -13.31
N ALA A 144 -13.21 27.79 -14.31
CA ALA A 144 -13.19 26.83 -15.41
C ALA A 144 -12.90 25.40 -14.90
N THR A 145 -11.96 25.25 -13.98
CA THR A 145 -11.65 23.96 -13.35
C THR A 145 -12.81 23.46 -12.49
N GLN A 146 -13.41 24.32 -11.65
CA GLN A 146 -14.58 23.96 -10.83
C GLN A 146 -15.74 23.47 -11.71
N LYS A 147 -16.00 24.16 -12.82
CA LYS A 147 -17.06 23.79 -13.75
C LYS A 147 -16.76 22.48 -14.48
N ALA A 148 -15.51 22.28 -14.89
CA ALA A 148 -15.09 21.06 -15.55
C ALA A 148 -15.20 19.84 -14.61
N VAL A 149 -14.69 19.92 -13.38
CA VAL A 149 -14.74 18.79 -12.45
C VAL A 149 -16.17 18.43 -12.00
N ALA A 150 -17.10 19.38 -12.02
CA ALA A 150 -18.50 19.12 -11.73
C ALA A 150 -19.19 18.23 -12.80
N GLU A 151 -18.64 18.15 -14.01
CA GLU A 151 -19.15 17.29 -15.09
C GLU A 151 -18.47 15.92 -15.16
N LEU A 152 -17.41 15.70 -14.36
CA LEU A 152 -16.69 14.44 -14.35
C LEU A 152 -17.33 13.43 -13.40
N THR A 153 -17.42 12.19 -13.83
CA THR A 153 -17.81 11.05 -12.99
C THR A 153 -16.58 10.16 -12.79
N GLY A 154 -16.36 9.69 -11.56
CA GLY A 154 -15.23 8.84 -11.19
C GLY A 154 -14.33 9.47 -10.14
N ALA A 155 -13.15 8.88 -9.93
CA ALA A 155 -12.18 9.36 -8.94
C ALA A 155 -11.03 10.09 -9.63
N PHE A 156 -10.61 11.23 -9.09
CA PHE A 156 -9.52 12.02 -9.65
C PHE A 156 -8.74 12.83 -8.62
N ALA A 157 -7.46 13.04 -8.89
CA ALA A 157 -6.65 14.13 -8.39
C ALA A 157 -5.99 14.80 -9.60
N ILE A 158 -6.21 16.10 -9.80
CA ILE A 158 -5.69 16.83 -10.95
C ILE A 158 -4.83 18.01 -10.54
N SER A 159 -3.86 18.34 -11.37
CA SER A 159 -3.16 19.63 -11.33
C SER A 159 -3.16 20.29 -12.71
N VAL A 160 -3.41 21.58 -12.72
CA VAL A 160 -3.69 22.38 -13.93
C VAL A 160 -2.84 23.64 -13.93
N ILE A 161 -2.18 23.93 -15.05
CA ILE A 161 -1.49 25.20 -15.29
C ILE A 161 -1.96 25.79 -16.62
N SER A 162 -1.98 27.14 -16.73
CA SER A 162 -2.43 27.88 -17.90
C SER A 162 -1.47 28.98 -18.31
N VAL A 163 -1.26 29.15 -19.61
CA VAL A 163 -0.49 30.29 -20.14
C VAL A 163 -1.16 31.65 -19.91
N LYS A 164 -2.50 31.66 -19.78
CA LYS A 164 -3.26 32.89 -19.54
C LYS A 164 -3.15 33.38 -18.09
N GLU A 165 -2.88 32.45 -17.15
CA GLU A 165 -2.72 32.75 -15.72
C GLU A 165 -1.42 32.09 -15.20
N PRO A 166 -0.23 32.58 -15.61
CA PRO A 166 1.05 31.87 -15.42
C PRO A 166 1.56 31.84 -13.97
N GLU A 167 0.94 32.56 -13.06
CA GLU A 167 1.30 32.60 -11.64
C GLU A 167 0.46 31.67 -10.77
N HIS A 168 -0.47 30.95 -11.38
CA HIS A 168 -1.42 30.08 -10.72
C HIS A 168 -1.17 28.62 -11.06
N MET A 169 -1.49 27.77 -10.13
CA MET A 169 -1.71 26.34 -10.34
C MET A 169 -3.02 25.97 -9.64
N ILE A 170 -3.95 25.41 -10.39
CA ILE A 170 -5.21 24.93 -9.80
C ILE A 170 -5.10 23.43 -9.59
N THR A 171 -5.64 22.96 -8.48
CA THR A 171 -5.72 21.53 -8.18
C THR A 171 -7.10 21.17 -7.69
N ALA A 172 -7.56 19.96 -7.99
CA ALA A 172 -8.85 19.43 -7.50
C ALA A 172 -8.73 17.96 -7.15
N ARG A 173 -9.57 17.51 -6.20
CA ARG A 173 -9.52 16.16 -5.69
C ARG A 173 -10.91 15.56 -5.48
N LEU A 174 -11.09 14.30 -5.90
CA LEU A 174 -12.20 13.43 -5.52
C LEU A 174 -11.73 11.97 -5.51
N GLY A 175 -11.73 11.31 -4.35
CA GLY A 175 -11.34 9.91 -4.20
C GLY A 175 -9.82 9.64 -4.19
N CYS A 176 -9.03 10.30 -5.03
CA CYS A 176 -7.58 10.12 -5.09
C CYS A 176 -6.82 11.03 -4.10
N PRO A 177 -5.69 10.60 -3.50
CA PRO A 177 -4.94 11.42 -2.56
C PRO A 177 -4.27 12.63 -3.22
N LEU A 178 -4.36 13.79 -2.56
CA LEU A 178 -3.67 15.01 -2.95
C LEU A 178 -3.48 15.91 -1.74
N LEU A 179 -2.31 16.55 -1.65
CA LEU A 179 -1.95 17.49 -0.59
C LEU A 179 -1.28 18.74 -1.15
N ILE A 180 -1.29 19.81 -0.37
CA ILE A 180 -0.56 21.04 -0.63
C ILE A 180 0.62 21.10 0.35
N GLY A 181 1.83 21.34 -0.15
CA GLY A 181 3.04 21.65 0.63
C GLY A 181 3.22 23.16 0.76
N LEU A 182 3.38 23.66 1.99
CA LEU A 182 3.56 25.10 2.27
C LEU A 182 5.03 25.42 2.43
N GLY A 183 5.57 26.25 1.53
CA GLY A 183 6.94 26.78 1.59
C GLY A 183 6.99 28.26 1.97
N GLU A 184 8.17 28.85 1.90
CA GLU A 184 8.40 30.30 2.06
C GLU A 184 8.45 30.95 0.68
N SER A 185 7.42 31.72 0.31
CA SER A 185 7.25 32.33 -1.03
C SER A 185 7.25 31.30 -2.17
N GLU A 186 6.88 30.08 -1.87
CA GLU A 186 6.66 28.99 -2.82
C GLU A 186 5.70 27.98 -2.24
N ASN A 187 4.88 27.35 -3.08
CA ASN A 187 3.94 26.31 -2.68
C ASN A 187 3.98 25.14 -3.65
N PHE A 188 3.61 23.98 -3.13
CA PHE A 188 3.72 22.71 -3.81
C PHE A 188 2.42 21.93 -3.74
N ILE A 189 2.23 21.00 -4.67
CA ILE A 189 1.25 19.92 -4.55
C ILE A 189 1.93 18.58 -4.71
N ALA A 190 1.39 17.57 -4.08
CA ALA A 190 1.82 16.20 -4.26
C ALA A 190 0.70 15.20 -3.98
N SER A 191 0.75 14.06 -4.64
CA SER A 191 -0.12 12.92 -4.31
C SER A 191 0.37 12.12 -3.10
N ASP A 192 1.59 12.41 -2.61
CA ASP A 192 2.17 11.82 -1.40
C ASP A 192 3.19 12.80 -0.78
N VAL A 193 3.22 12.84 0.55
CA VAL A 193 4.09 13.76 1.30
C VAL A 193 5.57 13.56 0.99
N SER A 194 5.99 12.35 0.67
CA SER A 194 7.37 12.01 0.34
C SER A 194 7.96 12.88 -0.77
N ALA A 195 7.13 13.27 -1.73
CA ALA A 195 7.54 14.06 -2.88
C ALA A 195 7.98 15.50 -2.52
N VAL A 196 7.47 16.05 -1.43
CA VAL A 196 7.71 17.45 -1.03
C VAL A 196 8.57 17.59 0.23
N LEU A 197 8.99 16.49 0.87
CA LEU A 197 9.77 16.53 2.11
C LEU A 197 11.12 17.23 2.01
N SER A 198 11.71 17.33 0.81
CA SER A 198 12.95 18.07 0.60
C SER A 198 12.78 19.58 0.64
N VAL A 199 11.56 20.05 0.42
CA VAL A 199 11.25 21.49 0.34
C VAL A 199 10.38 21.96 1.49
N THR A 200 9.50 21.12 2.02
CA THR A 200 8.66 21.46 3.18
C THR A 200 8.15 20.23 3.92
N ARG A 201 7.93 20.40 5.22
CA ARG A 201 7.21 19.40 6.08
C ARG A 201 5.81 19.87 6.47
N LYS A 202 5.45 21.14 6.17
CA LYS A 202 4.12 21.69 6.45
C LYS A 202 3.21 21.34 5.28
N VAL A 203 2.18 20.55 5.54
CA VAL A 203 1.26 20.06 4.50
C VAL A 203 -0.19 20.25 4.89
N ILE A 204 -1.05 20.43 3.89
CA ILE A 204 -2.50 20.42 4.00
C ILE A 204 -3.02 19.26 3.15
N TYR A 205 -3.72 18.31 3.77
CA TYR A 205 -4.42 17.26 3.03
C TYR A 205 -5.77 17.80 2.54
N LEU A 206 -6.00 17.73 1.22
CA LEU A 206 -7.27 18.11 0.64
C LEU A 206 -8.35 17.06 0.95
N GLU A 207 -9.60 17.48 1.05
CA GLU A 207 -10.76 16.63 1.23
C GLU A 207 -11.48 16.37 -0.11
N ASP A 208 -12.35 15.36 -0.16
CA ASP A 208 -13.08 15.01 -1.38
C ASP A 208 -14.02 16.15 -1.81
N GLY A 209 -13.81 16.63 -3.03
CA GLY A 209 -14.52 17.77 -3.63
C GLY A 209 -13.80 19.09 -3.47
N ASP A 210 -12.64 19.14 -2.81
CA ASP A 210 -11.86 20.37 -2.73
C ASP A 210 -11.27 20.74 -4.09
N VAL A 211 -11.34 22.06 -4.39
CA VAL A 211 -10.61 22.73 -5.47
C VAL A 211 -9.76 23.83 -4.86
N ALA A 212 -8.46 23.87 -5.17
CA ALA A 212 -7.57 24.86 -4.59
C ALA A 212 -6.83 25.68 -5.65
N ASP A 213 -6.73 26.99 -5.41
CA ASP A 213 -5.89 27.95 -6.14
C ASP A 213 -4.57 28.10 -5.37
N ILE A 214 -3.49 27.73 -6.02
CA ILE A 214 -2.14 27.71 -5.47
C ILE A 214 -1.32 28.81 -6.12
N ARG A 215 -0.84 29.74 -5.30
CA ARG A 215 0.05 30.84 -5.70
C ARG A 215 1.32 30.82 -4.87
N ARG A 216 2.30 31.62 -5.23
CA ARG A 216 3.56 31.74 -4.48
C ARG A 216 3.34 32.18 -3.03
N GLU A 217 2.49 33.18 -2.80
CA GLU A 217 2.31 33.83 -1.50
C GLU A 217 0.99 33.47 -0.81
N GLY A 218 0.23 32.54 -1.37
CA GLY A 218 -1.05 32.17 -0.79
C GLY A 218 -1.71 30.97 -1.43
N ILE A 219 -2.66 30.44 -0.72
CA ILE A 219 -3.54 29.36 -1.19
C ILE A 219 -4.97 29.72 -0.83
N SER A 220 -5.91 29.39 -1.70
CA SER A 220 -7.36 29.41 -1.39
C SER A 220 -7.94 28.05 -1.70
N ILE A 221 -8.69 27.48 -0.77
CA ILE A 221 -9.34 26.17 -0.91
C ILE A 221 -10.84 26.37 -0.92
N PHE A 222 -11.53 25.73 -1.84
CA PHE A 222 -12.98 25.76 -1.99
C PHE A 222 -13.51 24.33 -1.83
N GLY A 223 -14.47 24.14 -0.93
CA GLY A 223 -15.12 22.87 -0.69
C GLY A 223 -16.08 22.46 -1.81
N ARG A 224 -16.69 21.29 -1.68
CA ARG A 224 -17.63 20.72 -2.65
C ARG A 224 -18.85 21.63 -2.92
N ASP A 225 -19.23 22.46 -1.98
CA ASP A 225 -20.30 23.45 -2.09
C ASP A 225 -19.87 24.76 -2.79
N GLY A 226 -18.60 24.86 -3.19
CA GLY A 226 -18.00 26.05 -3.79
C GLY A 226 -17.67 27.16 -2.79
N ALA A 227 -17.93 26.99 -1.51
CA ALA A 227 -17.55 27.94 -0.47
C ALA A 227 -16.06 27.81 -0.11
N GLU A 228 -15.44 28.92 0.31
CA GLU A 228 -14.07 28.90 0.81
C GLU A 228 -13.97 28.04 2.08
N ALA A 229 -13.01 27.13 2.09
CA ALA A 229 -12.83 26.15 3.14
C ALA A 229 -11.44 26.27 3.79
N THR A 230 -11.40 26.17 5.10
CA THR A 230 -10.13 26.08 5.83
C THR A 230 -9.81 24.62 6.13
N ARG A 231 -8.56 24.20 5.84
CA ARG A 231 -8.05 22.86 6.13
C ARG A 231 -6.90 22.94 7.14
N LYS A 232 -6.76 21.90 7.95
CA LYS A 232 -5.72 21.84 8.98
C LYS A 232 -4.34 21.70 8.36
N ILE A 233 -3.37 22.47 8.88
CA ILE A 233 -1.96 22.30 8.55
C ILE A 233 -1.39 21.20 9.44
N HIS A 234 -0.72 20.24 8.82
CA HIS A 234 -0.02 19.14 9.48
C HIS A 234 1.49 19.31 9.31
N LEU A 235 2.23 18.97 10.34
CA LEU A 235 3.68 18.85 10.27
C LEU A 235 4.03 17.37 10.09
N SER A 236 4.57 17.01 8.93
CA SER A 236 4.94 15.62 8.64
C SER A 236 6.11 15.16 9.52
N ASP A 237 5.94 14.00 10.15
CA ASP A 237 6.98 13.33 10.95
C ASP A 237 7.85 12.37 10.11
N VAL A 238 7.57 12.22 8.82
CA VAL A 238 8.33 11.36 7.92
C VAL A 238 9.74 11.91 7.75
N SER A 239 10.74 11.08 8.05
CA SER A 239 12.16 11.42 7.90
C SER A 239 12.65 11.07 6.49
N LEU A 240 13.38 11.99 5.86
CA LEU A 240 14.07 11.72 4.58
C LEU A 240 15.03 10.53 4.68
N ALA A 241 15.75 10.39 5.79
CA ALA A 241 16.67 9.28 6.02
C ALA A 241 15.96 7.91 6.03
N SER A 242 14.68 7.86 6.40
CA SER A 242 13.91 6.61 6.34
C SER A 242 13.63 6.14 4.91
N MET A 243 13.75 7.04 3.94
CA MET A 243 13.51 6.79 2.51
C MET A 243 14.80 6.51 1.73
N GLU A 244 15.97 6.56 2.39
CA GLU A 244 17.25 6.22 1.78
C GLU A 244 17.50 4.72 1.86
N LEU A 245 18.18 4.16 0.85
CA LEU A 245 18.49 2.73 0.77
C LEU A 245 19.48 2.28 1.86
N GLY A 246 20.40 3.18 2.25
CA GLY A 246 21.45 2.87 3.21
C GLY A 246 22.43 1.80 2.69
N PRO A 247 22.84 0.84 3.53
CA PRO A 247 23.82 -0.20 3.13
C PRO A 247 23.23 -1.36 2.33
N TYR A 248 21.92 -1.34 2.07
CA TYR A 248 21.22 -2.44 1.41
C TYR A 248 21.22 -2.29 -0.11
N ALA A 249 21.13 -3.40 -0.82
CA ALA A 249 21.07 -3.40 -2.28
C ALA A 249 19.68 -3.01 -2.82
N HIS A 250 18.63 -3.28 -2.04
CA HIS A 250 17.22 -3.07 -2.42
C HIS A 250 16.39 -2.62 -1.23
N PHE A 251 15.29 -1.90 -1.48
CA PHE A 251 14.36 -1.49 -0.42
C PHE A 251 13.71 -2.69 0.25
N MET A 252 13.29 -3.69 -0.49
CA MET A 252 12.73 -4.91 0.09
C MET A 252 13.70 -5.59 1.05
N GLN A 253 15.00 -5.67 0.71
CA GLN A 253 16.01 -6.19 1.63
C GLN A 253 16.09 -5.36 2.92
N LYS A 254 16.19 -4.03 2.78
CA LYS A 254 16.19 -3.10 3.91
C LYS A 254 14.98 -3.34 4.81
N GLU A 255 13.80 -3.41 4.23
CA GLU A 255 12.52 -3.55 4.92
C GLU A 255 12.36 -4.91 5.62
N ILE A 256 12.90 -5.99 5.04
CA ILE A 256 13.00 -7.29 5.71
C ILE A 256 13.90 -7.18 6.96
N HIS A 257 15.04 -6.50 6.88
CA HIS A 257 16.00 -6.37 7.99
C HIS A 257 15.57 -5.31 9.02
N GLU A 258 14.69 -4.38 8.68
CA GLU A 258 14.11 -3.39 9.61
C GLU A 258 13.00 -3.98 10.51
N GLN A 259 12.53 -5.20 10.26
CA GLN A 259 11.41 -5.78 11.01
C GLN A 259 11.62 -5.82 12.53
N PRO A 260 12.80 -6.17 13.10
CA PRO A 260 12.98 -6.12 14.56
C PRO A 260 12.69 -4.74 15.14
N ARG A 261 13.16 -3.67 14.47
CA ARG A 261 12.91 -2.29 14.87
C ARG A 261 11.44 -1.91 14.69
N ALA A 262 10.87 -2.19 13.51
CA ALA A 262 9.48 -1.88 13.21
C ALA A 262 8.50 -2.52 14.21
N LEU A 263 8.77 -3.76 14.62
CA LEU A 263 7.99 -4.45 15.65
C LEU A 263 8.13 -3.76 17.01
N THR A 264 9.32 -3.33 17.40
CA THR A 264 9.55 -2.58 18.64
C THR A 264 8.79 -1.26 18.63
N ASP A 265 8.90 -0.49 17.55
CA ASP A 265 8.20 0.79 17.40
C ASP A 265 6.66 0.62 17.44
N THR A 266 6.14 -0.49 16.92
CA THR A 266 4.71 -0.82 16.94
C THR A 266 4.17 -1.05 18.35
N ILE A 267 4.95 -1.69 19.21
CA ILE A 267 4.54 -2.04 20.59
C ILE A 267 5.02 -1.04 21.65
N GLU A 268 5.73 0.03 21.26
CA GLU A 268 6.32 1.00 22.19
C GLU A 268 5.30 1.51 23.21
N ALA A 269 4.17 2.04 22.76
CA ALA A 269 3.13 2.56 23.65
C ALA A 269 2.52 1.49 24.58
N LEU A 270 2.51 0.23 24.16
CA LEU A 270 2.05 -0.90 24.96
C LEU A 270 3.08 -1.27 26.04
N ILE A 271 4.37 -1.21 25.69
CA ILE A 271 5.47 -1.51 26.62
C ILE A 271 5.56 -0.43 27.68
N ASP A 272 5.49 0.85 27.32
CA ASP A 272 5.58 1.99 28.22
C ASP A 272 4.49 1.96 29.30
N ASN A 273 3.27 1.61 28.91
CA ASN A 273 2.14 1.48 29.84
C ASN A 273 2.12 0.16 30.61
N ASN A 274 2.97 -0.81 30.24
CA ASN A 274 3.05 -2.17 30.79
C ASN A 274 1.69 -2.90 30.90
N GLN A 275 0.75 -2.62 30.00
CA GLN A 275 -0.57 -3.23 29.96
C GLN A 275 -1.24 -3.08 28.62
N PHE A 276 -2.14 -3.99 28.29
CA PHE A 276 -3.07 -3.82 27.18
C PHE A 276 -4.20 -2.87 27.58
N SER A 277 -4.42 -1.84 26.77
CA SER A 277 -5.44 -0.82 27.03
C SER A 277 -6.23 -0.52 25.74
N ALA A 278 -7.53 -0.34 25.87
CA ALA A 278 -8.38 0.12 24.77
C ALA A 278 -7.92 1.48 24.21
N SER A 279 -7.33 2.34 25.05
CA SER A 279 -6.83 3.67 24.64
C SER A 279 -5.77 3.62 23.52
N LEU A 280 -5.10 2.47 23.32
CA LEU A 280 -4.19 2.24 22.19
C LEU A 280 -4.89 2.38 20.83
N PHE A 281 -6.21 2.19 20.78
CA PHE A 281 -7.04 2.23 19.58
C PHE A 281 -7.82 3.55 19.46
N GLY A 282 -7.65 4.49 20.38
CA GLY A 282 -8.30 5.79 20.43
C GLY A 282 -9.13 6.02 21.70
N GLU A 283 -9.49 7.26 21.97
CA GLU A 283 -10.16 7.66 23.22
C GLU A 283 -11.50 6.95 23.46
N LYS A 284 -12.26 6.71 22.38
CA LYS A 284 -13.59 6.07 22.44
C LYS A 284 -13.54 4.54 22.39
N ALA A 285 -12.36 3.94 22.35
CA ALA A 285 -12.24 2.51 22.10
C ALA A 285 -12.87 1.64 23.21
N SER A 286 -12.80 2.06 24.46
CA SER A 286 -13.44 1.33 25.56
C SER A 286 -14.94 1.21 25.37
N ASP A 287 -15.62 2.30 25.02
CA ASP A 287 -17.07 2.34 24.84
C ASP A 287 -17.49 1.55 23.60
N VAL A 288 -16.69 1.61 22.53
CA VAL A 288 -16.92 0.83 21.30
C VAL A 288 -16.77 -0.66 21.58
N PHE A 289 -15.67 -1.08 22.22
CA PHE A 289 -15.36 -2.49 22.46
C PHE A 289 -16.37 -3.19 23.39
N GLN A 290 -17.01 -2.46 24.31
CA GLN A 290 -18.07 -2.98 25.17
C GLN A 290 -19.34 -3.37 24.39
N GLN A 291 -19.57 -2.76 23.23
CA GLN A 291 -20.76 -3.02 22.40
C GLN A 291 -20.57 -4.18 21.41
N VAL A 292 -19.31 -4.61 21.19
CA VAL A 292 -18.95 -5.55 20.13
C VAL A 292 -19.35 -6.97 20.48
N ASP A 293 -20.12 -7.61 19.59
CA ASP A 293 -20.48 -9.04 19.69
C ASP A 293 -19.82 -9.91 18.61
N SER A 294 -19.34 -9.32 17.52
CA SER A 294 -18.67 -9.99 16.42
C SER A 294 -17.72 -9.02 15.69
N ILE A 295 -16.85 -9.57 14.84
CA ILE A 295 -15.87 -8.80 14.07
C ILE A 295 -15.99 -9.16 12.60
N LEU A 296 -15.91 -8.13 11.73
CA LEU A 296 -15.69 -8.28 10.29
C LEU A 296 -14.41 -7.53 9.93
N ILE A 297 -13.45 -8.24 9.35
CA ILE A 297 -12.21 -7.64 8.88
C ILE A 297 -12.27 -7.53 7.35
N LEU A 298 -12.04 -6.33 6.83
CA LEU A 298 -12.05 -5.99 5.41
C LEU A 298 -10.65 -5.57 4.98
N ALA A 299 -10.07 -6.30 4.05
CA ALA A 299 -8.70 -6.05 3.59
C ALA A 299 -8.46 -6.63 2.19
N ALA A 300 -7.31 -6.30 1.60
CA ALA A 300 -6.84 -6.82 0.32
C ALA A 300 -5.39 -7.32 0.43
N GLY A 301 -5.02 -8.29 -0.42
CA GLY A 301 -3.65 -8.79 -0.57
C GLY A 301 -3.01 -9.26 0.75
N THR A 302 -1.80 -8.82 1.01
CA THR A 302 -1.03 -9.11 2.23
C THR A 302 -1.81 -8.78 3.51
N SER A 303 -2.54 -7.66 3.54
CA SER A 303 -3.39 -7.28 4.70
C SER A 303 -4.55 -8.26 4.92
N TYR A 304 -5.10 -8.84 3.86
CA TYR A 304 -6.12 -9.90 3.98
C TYR A 304 -5.53 -11.17 4.63
N TYR A 305 -4.28 -11.53 4.33
CA TYR A 305 -3.63 -12.67 4.99
C TYR A 305 -3.30 -12.39 6.46
N ALA A 306 -2.96 -11.15 6.81
CA ALA A 306 -2.86 -10.75 8.21
C ALA A 306 -4.20 -10.91 8.95
N ALA A 307 -5.30 -10.52 8.31
CA ALA A 307 -6.66 -10.69 8.84
C ALA A 307 -7.04 -12.16 9.05
N LEU A 308 -6.70 -13.04 8.10
CA LEU A 308 -6.93 -14.49 8.24
C LEU A 308 -6.16 -15.08 9.45
N THR A 309 -4.95 -14.61 9.71
CA THR A 309 -4.17 -14.98 10.90
C THR A 309 -4.87 -14.48 12.17
N ALA A 310 -5.31 -13.23 12.17
CA ALA A 310 -5.97 -12.59 13.32
C ALA A 310 -7.27 -13.27 13.72
N LYS A 311 -8.01 -13.84 12.77
CA LYS A 311 -9.22 -14.61 13.05
C LYS A 311 -8.97 -15.68 14.12
N TYR A 312 -7.86 -16.43 14.02
CA TYR A 312 -7.50 -17.44 15.01
C TYR A 312 -7.30 -16.83 16.40
N TRP A 313 -6.64 -15.68 16.51
CA TRP A 313 -6.43 -15.00 17.79
C TRP A 313 -7.73 -14.42 18.36
N LEU A 314 -8.52 -13.74 17.54
CA LEU A 314 -9.77 -13.12 17.98
C LEU A 314 -10.79 -14.15 18.47
N GLU A 315 -10.90 -15.29 17.80
CA GLU A 315 -11.78 -16.39 18.22
C GLU A 315 -11.23 -17.16 19.43
N SER A 316 -9.91 -17.43 19.48
CA SER A 316 -9.33 -18.23 20.57
C SER A 316 -9.11 -17.43 21.85
N ILE A 317 -8.69 -16.15 21.78
CA ILE A 317 -8.33 -15.31 22.93
C ILE A 317 -9.54 -14.48 23.37
N ALA A 318 -10.13 -13.70 22.44
CA ALA A 318 -11.23 -12.78 22.76
C ALA A 318 -12.61 -13.43 22.73
N LYS A 319 -12.72 -14.66 22.21
CA LYS A 319 -13.99 -15.38 22.06
C LYS A 319 -15.05 -14.58 21.27
N LEU A 320 -14.60 -13.89 20.23
CA LEU A 320 -15.44 -13.12 19.33
C LEU A 320 -15.55 -13.81 17.96
N PRO A 321 -16.76 -14.14 17.50
CA PRO A 321 -16.96 -14.61 16.13
C PRO A 321 -16.34 -13.61 15.14
N THR A 322 -15.47 -14.09 14.26
CA THR A 322 -14.70 -13.24 13.36
C THR A 322 -14.83 -13.72 11.91
N ASN A 323 -15.29 -12.83 11.04
CA ASN A 323 -15.28 -13.03 9.60
C ASN A 323 -14.18 -12.17 8.96
N VAL A 324 -13.64 -12.66 7.87
CA VAL A 324 -12.62 -11.96 7.06
C VAL A 324 -13.07 -11.99 5.62
N GLU A 325 -13.16 -10.83 4.99
CA GLU A 325 -13.60 -10.74 3.60
C GLU A 325 -12.63 -9.88 2.77
N ILE A 326 -12.51 -10.23 1.49
CA ILE A 326 -11.77 -9.43 0.52
C ILE A 326 -12.56 -8.15 0.24
N ALA A 327 -11.92 -7.02 0.39
CA ALA A 327 -12.58 -5.71 0.32
C ALA A 327 -13.25 -5.45 -1.03
N SER A 328 -12.61 -5.85 -2.16
CA SER A 328 -13.18 -5.71 -3.50
C SER A 328 -14.48 -6.48 -3.70
N GLU A 329 -14.66 -7.61 -3.01
CA GLU A 329 -15.87 -8.43 -3.10
C GLU A 329 -16.97 -7.91 -2.17
N TYR A 330 -16.58 -7.52 -0.92
CA TYR A 330 -17.53 -7.04 0.07
C TYR A 330 -18.25 -5.76 -0.39
N ARG A 331 -17.55 -4.85 -1.08
CA ARG A 331 -18.10 -3.53 -1.48
C ARG A 331 -19.31 -3.62 -2.42
N TYR A 332 -19.48 -4.73 -3.12
CA TYR A 332 -20.53 -4.90 -4.13
C TYR A 332 -21.63 -5.89 -3.74
N ARG A 333 -21.37 -6.73 -2.75
CA ARG A 333 -22.38 -7.74 -2.38
C ARG A 333 -23.42 -7.18 -1.41
N GLU A 334 -24.63 -7.68 -1.50
CA GLU A 334 -25.63 -7.53 -0.44
C GLU A 334 -25.18 -8.31 0.79
N SER A 335 -25.10 -7.66 1.94
CA SER A 335 -24.70 -8.27 3.20
C SER A 335 -25.72 -8.01 4.30
N VAL A 336 -25.83 -8.95 5.24
CA VAL A 336 -26.68 -8.77 6.43
C VAL A 336 -25.90 -7.96 7.45
N ALA A 337 -26.33 -6.72 7.68
CA ALA A 337 -25.67 -5.81 8.60
C ALA A 337 -25.93 -6.20 10.07
N ASN A 338 -24.87 -6.18 10.90
CA ASN A 338 -24.97 -6.25 12.35
C ASN A 338 -24.44 -4.94 12.96
N PRO A 339 -25.27 -4.08 13.56
CA PRO A 339 -24.84 -2.79 14.11
C PRO A 339 -23.88 -2.92 15.30
N LYS A 340 -23.76 -4.10 15.93
CA LYS A 340 -22.81 -4.41 17.00
C LYS A 340 -21.53 -5.09 16.49
N GLN A 341 -21.38 -5.27 15.19
CA GLN A 341 -20.17 -5.82 14.60
C GLN A 341 -19.09 -4.74 14.49
N LEU A 342 -17.89 -5.04 14.97
CA LEU A 342 -16.72 -4.18 14.74
C LEU A 342 -16.22 -4.41 13.32
N ILE A 343 -16.25 -3.36 12.50
CA ILE A 343 -15.66 -3.37 11.17
C ILE A 343 -14.19 -2.95 11.30
N VAL A 344 -13.29 -3.88 11.04
CA VAL A 344 -11.84 -3.62 11.06
C VAL A 344 -11.34 -3.52 9.63
N THR A 345 -10.74 -2.40 9.26
CA THR A 345 -10.05 -2.23 7.98
C THR A 345 -8.55 -2.26 8.18
N ILE A 346 -7.83 -2.96 7.30
CA ILE A 346 -6.38 -3.05 7.36
C ILE A 346 -5.79 -2.55 6.04
N SER A 347 -4.90 -1.57 6.13
CA SER A 347 -4.19 -1.04 4.95
C SER A 347 -2.83 -0.48 5.35
N GLN A 348 -1.79 -0.81 4.60
CA GLN A 348 -0.47 -0.20 4.81
C GLN A 348 -0.52 1.30 4.46
N SER A 349 -1.02 1.66 3.28
CA SER A 349 -1.07 3.03 2.79
C SER A 349 -2.23 3.85 3.36
N GLY A 350 -3.31 3.18 3.80
CA GLY A 350 -4.56 3.83 4.18
C GLY A 350 -5.32 4.50 3.02
N GLU A 351 -4.91 4.23 1.78
CA GLU A 351 -5.45 4.81 0.55
C GLU A 351 -5.95 3.72 -0.44
N THR A 352 -6.02 2.46 -0.01
CA THR A 352 -6.50 1.36 -0.86
C THR A 352 -7.99 1.56 -1.18
N LEU A 353 -8.30 1.79 -2.46
CA LEU A 353 -9.66 2.17 -2.89
C LEU A 353 -10.70 1.13 -2.46
N ASP A 354 -10.49 -0.15 -2.78
CA ASP A 354 -11.44 -1.21 -2.42
C ASP A 354 -11.72 -1.25 -0.92
N THR A 355 -10.68 -1.10 -0.09
CA THR A 355 -10.84 -1.11 1.38
C THR A 355 -11.61 0.11 1.87
N MET A 356 -11.38 1.29 1.26
CA MET A 356 -12.12 2.50 1.56
C MET A 356 -13.60 2.37 1.17
N GLU A 357 -13.88 1.89 -0.03
CA GLU A 357 -15.25 1.72 -0.52
C GLU A 357 -16.00 0.63 0.26
N ALA A 358 -15.32 -0.45 0.65
CA ALA A 358 -15.87 -1.47 1.54
C ALA A 358 -16.23 -0.88 2.91
N LEU A 359 -15.39 0.01 3.48
CA LEU A 359 -15.70 0.73 4.71
C LEU A 359 -16.92 1.65 4.56
N LYS A 360 -16.99 2.42 3.45
CA LYS A 360 -18.15 3.28 3.15
C LYS A 360 -19.42 2.44 2.99
N HIS A 361 -19.34 1.31 2.29
CA HIS A 361 -20.46 0.37 2.14
C HIS A 361 -20.95 -0.13 3.49
N ALA A 362 -20.07 -0.63 4.37
CA ALA A 362 -20.44 -1.06 5.72
C ALA A 362 -21.14 0.06 6.51
N LYS A 363 -20.62 1.28 6.44
CA LYS A 363 -21.23 2.45 7.11
C LYS A 363 -22.60 2.80 6.55
N SER A 364 -22.81 2.70 5.23
CA SER A 364 -24.12 2.92 4.59
C SER A 364 -25.18 1.92 5.05
N LEU A 365 -24.75 0.71 5.49
CA LEU A 365 -25.59 -0.31 6.10
C LEU A 365 -25.83 -0.11 7.61
N GLY A 366 -25.34 1.01 8.20
CA GLY A 366 -25.49 1.33 9.61
C GLY A 366 -24.44 0.74 10.54
N GLN A 367 -23.37 0.12 10.02
CA GLN A 367 -22.27 -0.47 10.79
C GLN A 367 -21.23 0.61 11.12
N ASN A 368 -21.43 1.33 12.24
CA ASN A 368 -20.65 2.50 12.61
C ASN A 368 -19.51 2.21 13.62
N LEU A 369 -19.43 0.99 14.18
CA LEU A 369 -18.31 0.57 15.02
C LEU A 369 -17.14 0.22 14.11
N THR A 370 -16.25 1.17 13.83
CA THR A 370 -15.18 1.02 12.83
C THR A 370 -13.81 1.23 13.44
N LEU A 371 -12.83 0.41 13.05
CA LEU A 371 -11.42 0.49 13.44
C LEU A 371 -10.54 0.39 12.19
N ALA A 372 -9.62 1.33 12.02
CA ALA A 372 -8.55 1.22 11.03
C ALA A 372 -7.24 0.75 11.68
N ILE A 373 -6.60 -0.27 11.09
CA ILE A 373 -5.21 -0.62 11.37
C ILE A 373 -4.40 -0.14 10.16
N CYS A 374 -3.57 0.88 10.35
CA CYS A 374 -2.90 1.57 9.25
C CYS A 374 -1.48 1.98 9.62
N ASN A 375 -0.59 2.09 8.63
CA ASN A 375 0.76 2.58 8.85
C ASN A 375 0.89 4.08 8.57
N VAL A 376 0.20 4.61 7.56
CA VAL A 376 0.28 6.02 7.17
C VAL A 376 -0.74 6.83 7.94
N GLN A 377 -0.23 7.75 8.77
CA GLN A 377 -1.06 8.71 9.49
C GLN A 377 -1.75 9.66 8.50
N GLU A 378 -2.92 10.19 8.90
CA GLU A 378 -3.70 11.16 8.13
C GLU A 378 -4.15 10.68 6.72
N SER A 379 -4.01 9.39 6.42
CA SER A 379 -4.56 8.80 5.19
C SER A 379 -6.09 8.65 5.26
N ALA A 380 -6.72 8.31 4.14
CA ALA A 380 -8.18 8.40 4.01
C ALA A 380 -8.94 7.39 4.89
N ILE A 381 -8.47 6.13 4.97
CA ILE A 381 -9.13 5.08 5.77
C ILE A 381 -9.13 5.42 7.27
N PRO A 382 -8.00 5.81 7.91
CA PRO A 382 -8.01 6.31 9.28
C PRO A 382 -8.98 7.46 9.53
N ARG A 383 -8.99 8.48 8.67
CA ARG A 383 -9.91 9.62 8.80
C ARG A 383 -11.39 9.23 8.71
N ALA A 384 -11.71 8.19 7.96
CA ALA A 384 -13.06 7.67 7.81
C ALA A 384 -13.50 6.73 8.94
N SER A 385 -12.60 6.32 9.84
CA SER A 385 -12.84 5.34 10.90
C SER A 385 -13.05 6.01 12.25
N ALA A 386 -13.85 5.38 13.13
CA ALA A 386 -14.11 5.87 14.49
C ALA A 386 -12.91 5.65 15.41
N LEU A 387 -12.17 4.56 15.21
CA LEU A 387 -10.98 4.16 15.96
C LEU A 387 -9.82 3.92 15.01
N VAL A 388 -8.59 4.13 15.49
CA VAL A 388 -7.38 3.93 14.68
C VAL A 388 -6.26 3.33 15.54
N PHE A 389 -5.54 2.37 14.97
CA PHE A 389 -4.26 1.89 15.45
C PHE A 389 -3.20 2.09 14.37
N TYR A 390 -2.15 2.87 14.67
CA TYR A 390 -1.02 3.08 13.76
C TYR A 390 0.09 2.07 14.02
N THR A 391 0.50 1.33 12.98
CA THR A 391 1.51 0.27 13.09
C THR A 391 2.93 0.78 13.25
N ARG A 392 3.20 2.04 12.91
CA ARG A 392 4.52 2.70 13.04
C ARG A 392 5.67 1.92 12.38
N ALA A 393 5.38 1.20 11.30
CA ALA A 393 6.39 0.44 10.56
C ALA A 393 7.43 1.32 9.84
N GLY A 394 7.23 2.66 9.85
CA GLY A 394 8.01 3.58 9.03
C GLY A 394 7.65 3.49 7.55
N ALA A 395 8.43 4.17 6.70
CA ALA A 395 8.22 4.11 5.25
C ALA A 395 8.51 2.72 4.71
N GLU A 396 7.63 2.20 3.85
CA GLU A 396 7.79 0.96 3.12
C GLU A 396 7.64 1.25 1.62
N ILE A 397 8.75 1.13 0.87
CA ILE A 397 8.90 1.58 -0.52
C ILE A 397 8.82 0.42 -1.49
N GLY A 398 9.40 -0.73 -1.14
CA GLY A 398 9.29 -1.94 -1.94
C GLY A 398 7.83 -2.27 -2.22
N VAL A 399 7.48 -2.59 -3.48
CA VAL A 399 6.08 -2.87 -3.87
C VAL A 399 5.53 -4.04 -3.08
N ALA A 400 6.27 -5.13 -2.96
CA ALA A 400 5.91 -6.28 -2.14
C ALA A 400 6.06 -5.94 -0.65
N SER A 401 4.97 -5.96 0.10
CA SER A 401 4.98 -5.64 1.54
C SER A 401 5.73 -6.67 2.38
N THR A 402 6.49 -6.21 3.37
CA THR A 402 7.28 -7.04 4.29
C THR A 402 7.05 -6.66 5.75
N LYS A 403 7.69 -5.57 6.23
CA LYS A 403 7.55 -5.10 7.61
C LYS A 403 6.14 -4.63 7.94
N ALA A 404 5.38 -4.10 6.96
CA ALA A 404 3.99 -3.74 7.18
C ALA A 404 3.13 -4.95 7.56
N PHE A 405 3.37 -6.13 6.97
CA PHE A 405 2.67 -7.36 7.32
C PHE A 405 2.91 -7.78 8.77
N THR A 406 4.16 -7.86 9.19
CA THR A 406 4.51 -8.29 10.56
C THR A 406 4.03 -7.30 11.62
N THR A 407 4.07 -5.99 11.34
CA THR A 407 3.51 -4.97 12.24
C THR A 407 1.98 -5.00 12.30
N GLN A 408 1.30 -5.32 11.18
CA GLN A 408 -0.15 -5.57 11.18
C GLN A 408 -0.51 -6.79 12.04
N LEU A 409 0.26 -7.88 11.97
CA LEU A 409 0.06 -9.04 12.84
C LEU A 409 0.19 -8.68 14.32
N VAL A 410 1.19 -7.87 14.70
CA VAL A 410 1.34 -7.38 16.08
C VAL A 410 0.16 -6.52 16.50
N ALA A 411 -0.30 -5.60 15.64
CA ALA A 411 -1.47 -4.76 15.92
C ALA A 411 -2.74 -5.58 16.14
N LEU A 412 -2.95 -6.60 15.31
CA LEU A 412 -4.09 -7.51 15.39
C LEU A 412 -4.04 -8.44 16.62
N PHE A 413 -2.84 -8.91 16.98
CA PHE A 413 -2.65 -9.65 18.23
C PHE A 413 -2.94 -8.75 19.44
N THR A 414 -2.46 -7.51 19.43
CA THR A 414 -2.75 -6.49 20.45
C THR A 414 -4.25 -6.24 20.58
N LEU A 415 -4.98 -6.17 19.44
CA LEU A 415 -6.43 -6.04 19.43
C LEU A 415 -7.11 -7.24 20.10
N ALA A 416 -6.71 -8.46 19.75
CA ALA A 416 -7.30 -9.68 20.31
C ALA A 416 -7.12 -9.78 21.83
N VAL A 417 -5.91 -9.45 22.33
CA VAL A 417 -5.63 -9.47 23.78
C VAL A 417 -6.37 -8.32 24.49
N THR A 418 -6.43 -7.13 23.90
CA THR A 418 -7.17 -5.99 24.46
C THR A 418 -8.67 -6.27 24.56
N LEU A 419 -9.27 -6.85 23.52
CA LEU A 419 -10.68 -7.26 23.54
C LEU A 419 -10.95 -8.35 24.60
N ALA A 420 -10.05 -9.32 24.74
CA ALA A 420 -10.15 -10.34 25.78
C ALA A 420 -10.12 -9.73 27.18
N LYS A 421 -9.23 -8.75 27.40
CA LYS A 421 -9.14 -8.01 28.68
C LYS A 421 -10.44 -7.24 28.97
N GLN A 422 -10.96 -6.50 27.99
CA GLN A 422 -12.23 -5.76 28.11
C GLN A 422 -13.43 -6.66 28.42
N ARG A 423 -13.40 -7.90 27.96
CA ARG A 423 -14.43 -8.91 28.21
C ARG A 423 -14.25 -9.70 29.51
N GLY A 424 -13.21 -9.39 30.30
CA GLY A 424 -12.89 -10.09 31.54
C GLY A 424 -12.38 -11.53 31.34
N LEU A 425 -11.87 -11.86 30.15
CA LEU A 425 -11.38 -13.20 29.79
C LEU A 425 -9.87 -13.36 30.02
N LEU A 426 -9.18 -12.28 30.40
CA LEU A 426 -7.73 -12.25 30.56
C LEU A 426 -7.37 -11.90 32.01
N ASP A 427 -6.69 -12.80 32.70
CA ASP A 427 -6.12 -12.52 34.01
C ASP A 427 -4.75 -11.81 33.90
N SER A 428 -4.29 -11.23 35.00
CA SER A 428 -3.02 -10.47 35.06
C SER A 428 -1.79 -11.32 34.70
N LYS A 429 -1.80 -12.64 35.01
CA LYS A 429 -0.69 -13.54 34.70
C LYS A 429 -0.59 -13.78 33.19
N ASN A 430 -1.69 -14.04 32.54
CA ASN A 430 -1.75 -14.24 31.10
C ASN A 430 -1.46 -12.93 30.35
N GLU A 431 -1.94 -11.78 30.86
CA GLU A 431 -1.59 -10.46 30.31
C GLU A 431 -0.07 -10.23 30.32
N GLN A 432 0.59 -10.47 31.46
CA GLN A 432 2.05 -10.33 31.57
C GLN A 432 2.81 -11.32 30.70
N SER A 433 2.29 -12.52 30.51
CA SER A 433 2.86 -13.51 29.58
C SER A 433 2.83 -13.02 28.14
N HIS A 434 1.73 -12.44 27.68
CA HIS A 434 1.61 -11.86 26.33
C HIS A 434 2.53 -10.64 26.15
N LEU A 435 2.64 -9.76 27.16
CA LEU A 435 3.57 -8.64 27.13
C LEU A 435 5.03 -9.10 27.04
N SER A 436 5.38 -10.12 27.82
CA SER A 436 6.73 -10.69 27.78
C SER A 436 7.04 -11.30 26.42
N ALA A 437 6.10 -12.02 25.82
CA ALA A 437 6.26 -12.60 24.49
C ALA A 437 6.48 -11.52 23.42
N LEU A 438 5.70 -10.43 23.45
CA LEU A 438 5.88 -9.31 22.52
C LEU A 438 7.24 -8.62 22.69
N ARG A 439 7.72 -8.43 23.93
CA ARG A 439 9.06 -7.84 24.18
C ARG A 439 10.19 -8.69 23.62
N GLN A 440 10.06 -10.01 23.63
CA GLN A 440 11.08 -10.93 23.13
C GLN A 440 11.02 -11.13 21.61
N LEU A 441 9.92 -10.73 20.97
CA LEU A 441 9.64 -11.00 19.56
C LEU A 441 10.72 -10.41 18.64
N ALA A 442 11.14 -9.16 18.87
CA ALA A 442 12.16 -8.50 18.04
C ALA A 442 13.49 -9.28 18.05
N GLY A 443 13.91 -9.81 19.20
CA GLY A 443 15.08 -10.67 19.32
C GLY A 443 14.93 -11.99 18.56
N SER A 444 13.75 -12.61 18.63
CA SER A 444 13.45 -13.84 17.89
C SER A 444 13.48 -13.61 16.37
N VAL A 445 12.92 -12.49 15.92
CA VAL A 445 12.94 -12.08 14.50
C VAL A 445 14.38 -11.80 14.04
N GLN A 446 15.22 -11.15 14.86
CA GLN A 446 16.64 -10.96 14.55
C GLN A 446 17.37 -12.30 14.38
N HIS A 447 17.07 -13.30 15.21
CA HIS A 447 17.63 -14.63 15.04
C HIS A 447 17.13 -15.33 13.76
N ALA A 448 15.88 -15.12 13.36
CA ALA A 448 15.36 -15.65 12.09
C ALA A 448 16.05 -15.01 10.88
N LEU A 449 16.38 -13.71 10.92
CA LEU A 449 17.15 -13.02 9.88
C LEU A 449 18.56 -13.64 9.68
N ASN A 450 19.16 -14.16 10.74
CA ASN A 450 20.48 -14.82 10.65
C ASN A 450 20.45 -16.13 9.82
N LEU A 451 19.28 -16.63 9.45
CA LEU A 451 19.12 -17.79 8.56
C LEU A 451 19.31 -17.44 7.07
N GLU A 452 19.48 -16.17 6.74
CA GLU A 452 19.58 -15.68 5.36
C GLU A 452 20.61 -16.46 4.50
N PRO A 453 21.83 -16.79 4.99
CA PRO A 453 22.78 -17.56 4.19
C PRO A 453 22.26 -18.95 3.77
N GLN A 454 21.56 -19.66 4.66
CA GLN A 454 20.97 -20.97 4.37
C GLN A 454 19.80 -20.83 3.37
N ILE A 455 18.97 -19.82 3.55
CA ILE A 455 17.82 -19.54 2.67
C ILE A 455 18.29 -19.15 1.27
N ARG A 456 19.41 -18.42 1.16
CA ARG A 456 20.04 -18.10 -0.13
C ARG A 456 20.48 -19.36 -0.89
N GLU A 457 20.99 -20.37 -0.19
CA GLU A 457 21.31 -21.67 -0.83
C GLU A 457 20.03 -22.34 -1.34
N TRP A 458 18.95 -22.36 -0.56
CA TRP A 458 17.68 -22.92 -1.00
C TRP A 458 17.11 -22.20 -2.22
N ALA A 459 17.23 -20.88 -2.27
CA ALA A 459 16.74 -20.08 -3.39
C ALA A 459 17.28 -20.54 -4.76
N LYS A 460 18.47 -21.18 -4.80
CA LYS A 460 19.03 -21.74 -6.02
C LYS A 460 18.15 -22.84 -6.63
N SER A 461 17.47 -23.63 -5.80
CA SER A 461 16.53 -24.66 -6.23
C SER A 461 15.28 -24.08 -6.89
N PHE A 462 14.97 -22.81 -6.65
CA PHE A 462 13.80 -22.12 -7.21
C PHE A 462 14.12 -21.34 -8.50
N ALA A 463 15.39 -21.04 -8.78
CA ALA A 463 15.80 -20.14 -9.86
C ALA A 463 15.26 -20.54 -11.24
N ASN A 464 15.20 -21.84 -11.54
CA ASN A 464 14.74 -22.39 -12.82
C ASN A 464 13.31 -22.94 -12.76
N LYS A 465 12.63 -22.83 -11.63
CA LYS A 465 11.26 -23.35 -11.47
C LYS A 465 10.21 -22.35 -11.99
N GLN A 466 9.12 -22.90 -12.50
CA GLN A 466 7.96 -22.12 -12.96
C GLN A 466 6.82 -22.15 -11.94
N HIS A 467 6.78 -23.17 -11.10
CA HIS A 467 5.73 -23.41 -10.12
C HIS A 467 6.32 -23.70 -8.75
N ALA A 468 5.56 -23.40 -7.69
CA ALA A 468 5.90 -23.78 -6.31
C ALA A 468 4.61 -23.92 -5.49
N LEU A 469 4.60 -24.87 -4.55
CA LEU A 469 3.52 -24.99 -3.57
C LEU A 469 4.01 -24.56 -2.19
N PHE A 470 3.12 -23.94 -1.43
CA PHE A 470 3.33 -23.59 -0.03
C PHE A 470 2.28 -24.30 0.84
N LEU A 471 2.74 -24.90 1.93
CA LEU A 471 1.85 -25.65 2.83
C LEU A 471 1.94 -25.10 4.26
N GLY A 472 0.79 -24.86 4.85
CA GLY A 472 0.64 -24.51 6.26
C GLY A 472 -0.59 -25.17 6.85
N ARG A 473 -0.71 -25.21 8.19
CA ARG A 473 -1.92 -25.66 8.87
C ARG A 473 -2.34 -24.68 9.95
N GLY A 474 -3.67 -24.64 10.22
CA GLY A 474 -4.21 -23.75 11.24
C GLY A 474 -3.77 -22.31 10.99
N ILE A 475 -3.29 -21.66 12.03
CA ILE A 475 -2.86 -20.25 12.00
C ILE A 475 -1.65 -20.00 11.05
N HIS A 476 -0.92 -21.04 10.63
CA HIS A 476 0.21 -20.92 9.71
C HIS A 476 -0.16 -21.09 8.23
N TYR A 477 -1.42 -21.44 7.92
CA TYR A 477 -1.89 -21.43 6.53
C TYR A 477 -1.87 -20.02 5.92
N PRO A 478 -2.35 -18.96 6.58
CA PRO A 478 -2.20 -17.60 6.08
C PRO A 478 -0.74 -17.18 5.84
N ILE A 479 0.21 -17.70 6.60
CA ILE A 479 1.65 -17.43 6.39
C ILE A 479 2.17 -18.13 5.14
N ALA A 480 1.69 -19.34 4.85
CA ALA A 480 1.96 -20.01 3.58
C ALA A 480 1.39 -19.23 2.39
N LEU A 481 0.17 -18.66 2.51
CA LEU A 481 -0.43 -17.77 1.51
C LEU A 481 0.46 -16.54 1.28
N GLU A 482 0.96 -15.91 2.34
CA GLU A 482 1.84 -14.74 2.25
C GLU A 482 3.17 -15.10 1.58
N GLY A 483 3.79 -16.23 1.93
CA GLY A 483 5.01 -16.72 1.29
C GLY A 483 4.83 -16.96 -0.21
N ALA A 484 3.73 -17.61 -0.60
CA ALA A 484 3.38 -17.84 -2.00
C ALA A 484 3.13 -16.51 -2.74
N LEU A 485 2.44 -15.56 -2.10
CA LEU A 485 2.21 -14.22 -2.65
C LEU A 485 3.55 -13.50 -2.90
N LYS A 486 4.44 -13.44 -1.91
CA LYS A 486 5.75 -12.79 -2.07
C LYS A 486 6.56 -13.43 -3.20
N LEU A 487 6.58 -14.77 -3.28
CA LEU A 487 7.33 -15.45 -4.34
C LEU A 487 6.76 -15.10 -5.73
N LYS A 488 5.43 -15.13 -5.94
CA LYS A 488 4.83 -14.81 -7.24
C LYS A 488 5.00 -13.35 -7.63
N GLU A 489 4.88 -12.41 -6.68
CA GLU A 489 4.96 -10.97 -6.95
C GLU A 489 6.31 -10.57 -7.54
N ILE A 490 7.42 -11.08 -6.98
CA ILE A 490 8.74 -10.57 -7.30
C ILE A 490 9.58 -11.52 -8.17
N SER A 491 9.31 -12.82 -8.17
CA SER A 491 10.04 -13.80 -8.99
C SER A 491 9.29 -14.26 -10.23
N TYR A 492 7.98 -13.98 -10.30
CA TYR A 492 7.04 -14.44 -11.33
C TYR A 492 6.89 -15.97 -11.40
N ILE A 493 7.34 -16.70 -10.38
CA ILE A 493 7.03 -18.12 -10.21
C ILE A 493 5.54 -18.21 -9.82
N HIS A 494 4.79 -19.05 -10.51
CA HIS A 494 3.39 -19.33 -10.15
C HIS A 494 3.37 -20.11 -8.84
N ALA A 495 3.21 -19.42 -7.73
CA ALA A 495 3.19 -20.00 -6.39
C ALA A 495 1.79 -19.97 -5.80
N GLU A 496 1.34 -21.08 -5.24
CA GLU A 496 0.07 -21.21 -4.55
C GLU A 496 0.26 -21.81 -3.15
N ALA A 497 -0.67 -21.53 -2.25
CA ALA A 497 -0.65 -22.10 -0.92
C ALA A 497 -1.96 -22.80 -0.60
N TYR A 498 -1.85 -23.92 0.13
CA TYR A 498 -2.97 -24.71 0.56
C TYR A 498 -2.87 -25.05 2.06
N PRO A 499 -4.00 -25.18 2.77
CA PRO A 499 -4.00 -25.91 4.03
C PRO A 499 -3.48 -27.32 3.73
N ALA A 500 -2.44 -27.78 4.42
CA ALA A 500 -1.79 -29.04 4.08
C ALA A 500 -2.76 -30.25 4.08
N GLY A 501 -3.86 -30.16 4.85
CA GLY A 501 -4.92 -31.16 4.84
C GLY A 501 -5.72 -31.25 3.55
N GLU A 502 -5.77 -30.15 2.75
CA GLU A 502 -6.50 -30.08 1.49
C GLU A 502 -5.74 -30.68 0.30
N LEU A 503 -4.47 -31.07 0.47
CA LEU A 503 -3.69 -31.70 -0.60
C LEU A 503 -4.44 -32.84 -1.29
N LYS A 504 -5.14 -33.69 -0.51
CA LYS A 504 -5.89 -34.87 -1.00
C LYS A 504 -7.11 -34.51 -1.85
N HIS A 505 -7.55 -33.27 -1.80
CA HIS A 505 -8.78 -32.81 -2.46
C HIS A 505 -8.48 -32.10 -3.80
N GLY A 506 -7.31 -32.38 -4.40
CA GLY A 506 -6.94 -31.87 -5.73
C GLY A 506 -5.47 -31.49 -5.86
N PRO A 507 -4.90 -30.59 -5.02
CA PRO A 507 -3.56 -30.04 -5.21
C PRO A 507 -2.44 -31.09 -5.27
N LEU A 508 -2.62 -32.25 -4.66
CA LEU A 508 -1.64 -33.34 -4.70
C LEU A 508 -1.38 -33.87 -6.11
N ALA A 509 -2.30 -33.66 -7.05
CA ALA A 509 -2.12 -34.01 -8.47
C ALA A 509 -1.02 -33.17 -9.15
N LEU A 510 -0.65 -32.00 -8.59
CA LEU A 510 0.38 -31.11 -9.12
C LEU A 510 1.79 -31.47 -8.64
N VAL A 511 1.90 -32.38 -7.66
CA VAL A 511 3.20 -32.70 -7.03
C VAL A 511 3.98 -33.66 -7.91
N ASP A 512 5.15 -33.19 -8.33
CA ASP A 512 6.19 -33.94 -9.04
C ASP A 512 7.59 -33.46 -8.61
N SER A 513 8.65 -33.93 -9.28
CA SER A 513 10.04 -33.56 -8.99
C SER A 513 10.39 -32.11 -9.40
N ASP A 514 9.57 -31.48 -10.25
CA ASP A 514 9.82 -30.13 -10.74
C ASP A 514 9.14 -29.04 -9.91
N MET A 515 8.23 -29.43 -9.03
CA MET A 515 7.49 -28.50 -8.16
C MET A 515 8.05 -28.53 -6.74
N PRO A 516 8.85 -27.53 -6.32
CA PRO A 516 9.28 -27.43 -4.94
C PRO A 516 8.10 -27.12 -4.02
N VAL A 517 8.06 -27.79 -2.86
CA VAL A 517 7.00 -27.65 -1.87
C VAL A 517 7.58 -27.05 -0.59
N VAL A 518 7.25 -25.80 -0.31
CA VAL A 518 7.64 -25.10 0.92
C VAL A 518 6.66 -25.43 2.04
N VAL A 519 7.17 -25.88 3.18
CA VAL A 519 6.34 -26.28 4.32
C VAL A 519 6.65 -25.44 5.54
N ILE A 520 5.63 -24.83 6.15
CA ILE A 520 5.73 -24.19 7.46
C ILE A 520 5.31 -25.20 8.51
N ALA A 521 6.29 -25.63 9.33
CA ALA A 521 6.16 -26.73 10.28
C ALA A 521 6.53 -26.31 11.71
N PRO A 522 5.71 -25.46 12.35
CA PRO A 522 5.94 -25.04 13.73
C PRO A 522 5.80 -26.21 14.70
N ASN A 523 6.46 -26.12 15.86
CA ASN A 523 6.36 -27.11 16.94
C ASN A 523 5.07 -26.89 17.76
N ASP A 524 3.93 -27.09 17.12
CA ASP A 524 2.62 -26.93 17.72
C ASP A 524 1.82 -28.26 17.70
N ALA A 525 0.57 -28.21 18.16
CA ALA A 525 -0.32 -29.37 18.23
C ALA A 525 -0.63 -30.01 16.85
N LEU A 526 -0.38 -29.31 15.74
CA LEU A 526 -0.63 -29.79 14.38
C LEU A 526 0.61 -30.36 13.69
N LEU A 527 1.78 -30.32 14.34
CA LEU A 527 3.05 -30.73 13.75
C LEU A 527 3.00 -32.16 13.17
N GLU A 528 2.49 -33.12 13.91
CA GLU A 528 2.37 -34.51 13.44
C GLU A 528 1.44 -34.65 12.23
N LYS A 529 0.43 -33.77 12.11
CA LYS A 529 -0.45 -33.73 10.94
C LYS A 529 0.28 -33.15 9.72
N VAL A 530 1.14 -32.14 9.93
CA VAL A 530 1.99 -31.57 8.89
C VAL A 530 2.97 -32.62 8.39
N LYS A 531 3.65 -33.36 9.30
CA LYS A 531 4.55 -34.48 8.95
C LYS A 531 3.86 -35.53 8.09
N SER A 532 2.64 -35.91 8.44
CA SER A 532 1.83 -36.86 7.64
C SER A 532 1.59 -36.34 6.21
N ASN A 533 1.25 -35.06 6.05
CA ASN A 533 1.05 -34.45 4.73
C ASN A 533 2.37 -34.37 3.93
N MET A 534 3.49 -34.13 4.59
CA MET A 534 4.82 -34.16 3.94
C MET A 534 5.15 -35.54 3.38
N GLN A 535 4.79 -36.64 4.09
CA GLN A 535 4.98 -38.01 3.57
C GLN A 535 4.17 -38.25 2.29
N GLU A 536 2.98 -37.65 2.17
CA GLU A 536 2.15 -37.75 0.96
C GLU A 536 2.82 -37.06 -0.24
N VAL A 537 3.46 -35.90 -0.03
CA VAL A 537 4.24 -35.19 -1.04
C VAL A 537 5.47 -36.01 -1.43
N LYS A 538 6.24 -36.48 -0.44
CA LYS A 538 7.45 -37.27 -0.65
C LYS A 538 7.18 -38.55 -1.43
N ALA A 539 6.10 -39.26 -1.11
CA ALA A 539 5.70 -40.49 -1.80
C ALA A 539 5.41 -40.32 -3.28
N ARG A 540 5.28 -39.08 -3.77
CA ARG A 540 5.03 -38.70 -5.18
C ARG A 540 6.26 -38.05 -5.84
N GLY A 541 7.41 -38.10 -5.17
CA GLY A 541 8.65 -37.53 -5.68
C GLY A 541 8.78 -36.02 -5.50
N GLY A 542 7.86 -35.38 -4.74
CA GLY A 542 7.95 -33.94 -4.46
C GLY A 542 9.14 -33.59 -3.56
N GLU A 543 9.79 -32.48 -3.85
CA GLU A 543 10.94 -31.95 -3.09
C GLU A 543 10.43 -30.97 -2.01
N LEU A 544 10.76 -31.24 -0.75
CA LEU A 544 10.25 -30.53 0.42
C LEU A 544 11.29 -29.57 1.00
N PHE A 545 10.92 -28.30 1.19
CA PHE A 545 11.69 -27.24 1.82
C PHE A 545 10.98 -26.82 3.12
N VAL A 546 11.46 -27.31 4.26
CA VAL A 546 10.75 -27.27 5.54
C VAL A 546 11.35 -26.24 6.46
N PHE A 547 10.58 -25.19 6.80
CA PHE A 547 10.88 -24.28 7.90
C PHE A 547 10.31 -24.86 9.19
N ALA A 548 11.15 -25.40 10.04
CA ALA A 548 10.77 -26.08 11.27
C ALA A 548 11.39 -25.41 12.50
N ASP A 549 10.65 -25.31 13.60
CA ASP A 549 11.18 -24.76 14.86
C ASP A 549 12.37 -25.59 15.38
N ALA A 550 13.37 -24.93 15.96
CA ALA A 550 14.62 -25.56 16.41
C ALA A 550 14.41 -26.65 17.49
N ASP A 551 13.31 -26.57 18.22
CA ASP A 551 12.88 -27.54 19.24
C ASP A 551 11.98 -28.66 18.69
N SER A 552 11.73 -28.67 17.36
CA SER A 552 11.09 -29.79 16.68
C SER A 552 12.10 -30.88 16.30
N HIS A 553 11.66 -32.13 16.28
CA HIS A 553 12.49 -33.27 15.88
C HIS A 553 12.31 -33.59 14.38
N PHE A 554 12.76 -32.64 13.52
CA PHE A 554 12.88 -32.90 12.09
C PHE A 554 14.28 -33.39 11.74
N THR A 555 14.38 -34.31 10.81
CA THR A 555 15.66 -34.77 10.23
C THR A 555 15.64 -34.56 8.72
N GLU A 556 16.76 -34.09 8.19
CA GLU A 556 16.98 -34.07 6.75
C GLU A 556 17.04 -35.50 6.19
N SER A 557 16.53 -35.67 4.99
CA SER A 557 16.59 -36.91 4.25
C SER A 557 16.53 -36.61 2.76
N GLU A 558 16.74 -37.58 1.90
CA GLU A 558 16.64 -37.41 0.46
C GLU A 558 15.28 -36.77 0.09
N GLY A 559 15.30 -35.67 -0.66
CA GLY A 559 14.12 -34.87 -1.03
C GLY A 559 13.47 -34.08 0.11
N VAL A 560 14.12 -33.97 1.28
CA VAL A 560 13.62 -33.17 2.42
C VAL A 560 14.75 -32.31 2.98
N HIS A 561 14.67 -31.02 2.69
CA HIS A 561 15.58 -29.99 3.17
C HIS A 561 14.98 -29.29 4.38
N VAL A 562 15.75 -29.05 5.44
CA VAL A 562 15.24 -28.46 6.68
C VAL A 562 16.07 -27.26 7.09
N ILE A 563 15.43 -26.08 7.21
CA ILE A 563 16.01 -24.93 7.92
C ILE A 563 15.32 -24.83 9.28
N ARG A 564 16.13 -24.74 10.34
CA ARG A 564 15.64 -24.62 11.70
C ARG A 564 15.45 -23.15 12.06
N THR A 565 14.20 -22.72 12.16
CA THR A 565 13.84 -21.41 12.70
C THR A 565 14.14 -21.36 14.21
N PRO A 566 14.20 -20.20 14.85
CA PRO A 566 14.26 -20.11 16.31
C PRO A 566 13.19 -20.96 17.00
N ARG A 567 13.37 -21.21 18.31
CA ARG A 567 12.38 -21.98 19.08
C ARG A 567 10.98 -21.39 18.97
N HIS A 568 9.99 -22.25 19.07
CA HIS A 568 8.59 -21.86 19.03
C HIS A 568 8.25 -20.72 20.02
N VAL A 569 7.61 -19.68 19.53
CA VAL A 569 7.25 -18.47 20.29
C VAL A 569 5.75 -18.38 20.62
N GLY A 570 5.10 -19.53 20.75
CA GLY A 570 3.67 -19.62 21.09
C GLY A 570 2.77 -18.96 20.05
N LEU A 571 1.81 -18.17 20.51
CA LEU A 571 0.82 -17.50 19.66
C LEU A 571 1.42 -16.52 18.65
N LEU A 572 2.67 -16.04 18.85
CA LEU A 572 3.37 -15.14 17.94
C LEU A 572 4.16 -15.88 16.84
N SER A 573 4.14 -17.22 16.83
CA SER A 573 4.82 -18.05 15.84
C SER A 573 4.54 -17.67 14.37
N PRO A 574 3.33 -17.25 13.96
CA PRO A 574 3.08 -16.77 12.61
C PRO A 574 3.99 -15.61 12.20
N ILE A 575 4.28 -14.67 13.12
CA ILE A 575 5.16 -13.53 12.83
C ILE A 575 6.58 -14.01 12.57
N LEU A 576 7.08 -14.96 13.38
CA LEU A 576 8.42 -15.51 13.25
C LEU A 576 8.59 -16.26 11.92
N HIS A 577 7.62 -17.10 11.54
CA HIS A 577 7.66 -17.89 10.31
C HIS A 577 7.44 -17.08 9.01
N THR A 578 7.02 -15.82 9.12
CA THR A 578 6.95 -14.89 7.98
C THR A 578 8.35 -14.52 7.46
N ILE A 579 9.33 -14.38 8.35
CA ILE A 579 10.66 -13.88 7.99
C ILE A 579 11.36 -14.78 6.96
N PRO A 580 11.48 -16.10 7.18
CA PRO A 580 12.18 -16.97 6.23
C PRO A 580 11.47 -17.09 4.88
N VAL A 581 10.14 -17.02 4.80
CA VAL A 581 9.43 -17.08 3.50
C VAL A 581 9.60 -15.79 2.70
N GLN A 582 9.71 -14.62 3.37
CA GLN A 582 10.04 -13.36 2.71
C GLN A 582 11.47 -13.38 2.14
N MET A 583 12.44 -13.86 2.91
CA MET A 583 13.84 -13.99 2.45
C MET A 583 13.96 -14.98 1.29
N LEU A 584 13.25 -16.11 1.33
CA LEU A 584 13.24 -17.08 0.23
C LEU A 584 12.73 -16.44 -1.07
N ALA A 585 11.62 -15.72 -1.01
CA ALA A 585 11.06 -15.01 -2.17
C ALA A 585 12.06 -13.98 -2.73
N TYR A 586 12.67 -13.17 -1.84
CA TYR A 586 13.66 -12.16 -2.21
C TYR A 586 14.85 -12.77 -2.95
N HIS A 587 15.49 -13.80 -2.38
CA HIS A 587 16.66 -14.42 -2.99
C HIS A 587 16.34 -15.21 -4.27
N ALA A 588 15.18 -15.86 -4.35
CA ALA A 588 14.72 -16.49 -5.58
C ALA A 588 14.53 -15.47 -6.72
N ALA A 589 13.96 -14.30 -6.41
CA ALA A 589 13.78 -13.22 -7.38
C ALA A 589 15.14 -12.65 -7.86
N LEU A 590 16.11 -12.46 -6.98
CA LEU A 590 17.45 -12.02 -7.35
C LEU A 590 18.12 -13.00 -8.33
N LEU A 591 18.01 -14.30 -8.09
CA LEU A 591 18.59 -15.31 -8.98
C LEU A 591 17.88 -15.38 -10.34
N LYS A 592 16.61 -15.00 -10.41
CA LYS A 592 15.88 -14.84 -11.67
C LYS A 592 16.17 -13.52 -12.38
N GLY A 593 16.90 -12.60 -11.76
CA GLY A 593 17.25 -11.30 -12.33
C GLY A 593 16.05 -10.35 -12.44
N THR A 594 15.02 -10.52 -11.62
CA THR A 594 13.83 -9.65 -11.60
C THR A 594 14.03 -8.45 -10.68
N ASP A 595 13.29 -7.37 -10.90
CA ASP A 595 13.30 -6.20 -10.03
C ASP A 595 12.45 -6.49 -8.78
N VAL A 596 13.09 -6.61 -7.63
CA VAL A 596 12.42 -6.96 -6.36
C VAL A 596 11.68 -5.79 -5.73
N ASP A 597 12.09 -4.55 -6.02
CA ASP A 597 11.46 -3.35 -5.47
C ASP A 597 10.28 -2.86 -6.32
N LYS A 598 10.40 -3.04 -7.65
CA LYS A 598 9.40 -2.58 -8.64
C LYS A 598 9.11 -3.71 -9.64
N PRO A 599 8.46 -4.80 -9.19
CA PRO A 599 8.11 -5.92 -10.06
C PRO A 599 7.08 -5.49 -11.12
N ARG A 600 7.20 -6.07 -12.32
CA ARG A 600 6.30 -5.73 -13.43
C ARG A 600 4.82 -5.90 -13.06
N ASN A 601 3.96 -5.02 -13.58
CA ASN A 601 2.51 -5.07 -13.45
C ASN A 601 1.98 -4.96 -12.01
N LEU A 602 2.78 -4.45 -11.07
CA LEU A 602 2.36 -4.23 -9.69
C LEU A 602 2.69 -2.81 -9.24
N ALA A 603 1.87 -2.28 -8.36
CA ALA A 603 2.07 -0.99 -7.71
C ALA A 603 1.93 -1.13 -6.19
N LYS A 604 2.64 -0.28 -5.42
CA LYS A 604 2.67 -0.35 -3.94
C LYS A 604 1.29 -0.19 -3.31
N SER A 605 0.42 0.62 -3.89
CA SER A 605 -0.93 0.86 -3.38
C SER A 605 -1.89 1.06 -4.55
N VAL A 606 -3.07 0.47 -4.49
CA VAL A 606 -4.11 0.54 -5.53
C VAL A 606 -5.16 1.55 -5.08
N THR A 607 -5.20 2.71 -5.75
CA THR A 607 -6.15 3.81 -5.46
C THR A 607 -7.12 4.08 -6.61
N VAL A 608 -7.13 3.21 -7.59
CA VAL A 608 -8.07 3.21 -8.73
C VAL A 608 -8.62 1.81 -8.90
N GLU A 609 -9.78 1.71 -9.50
CA GLU A 609 -10.42 0.44 -9.83
C GLU A 609 -9.84 -0.17 -11.09
#